data_f9a504ba0342d84f1f8b9602c1b498f9
#
_entry.id   f9a504ba0342d84f1f8b9602c1b498f9
#
_cell.length_a   1.000
_cell.length_b   1.000
_cell.length_c   1.000
_cell.angle_alpha   90.00
_cell.angle_beta   90.00
_cell.angle_gamma   90.00
#
_symmetry.space_group_name_H-M   'P 1'
#
loop_
_entity.id
_entity.type
_entity.pdbx_description
1 polymer ?
#
loop_
_entity_poly.entity_id
_entity_poly.type
_entity_poly.pdbx_seq_one_letter_code
_entity_poly.pdbx_strand_id
1 'polypeptide(L)'
;MADRFPLIVNPTASQIQELPATDALLINSGAGKGLEFTNNPGGGTGDVASITYEVVSGEDTKLKIGLQNDADDFIELATANGASVKVTANTASTNKTTGAMVVTGGVGISGALHVGGDITAFDASDISLKENLVAIPNALDKVGIITGYTFKWKADGPYVDKNGREDTGVVAQQIEALGLTGTTSTRDNGIKGVAYKKLVPLLIEAIKELKKENDDLKTLIKNSSSFQNLRSSL
;
A
#
# COMPACT_ATOMS: atom_id res chain seq x y z
N MET A 1 15.79 -41.73 -8.92
CA MET A 1 16.58 -41.52 -7.68
C MET A 1 15.81 -42.22 -6.59
N ALA A 2 16.44 -43.09 -5.80
CA ALA A 2 15.74 -43.70 -4.67
C ALA A 2 15.47 -42.64 -3.61
N ASP A 3 14.25 -42.56 -3.10
CA ASP A 3 13.89 -41.67 -2.00
C ASP A 3 14.76 -42.02 -0.79
N ARG A 4 15.46 -41.03 -0.26
CA ARG A 4 16.26 -41.18 0.95
C ARG A 4 15.46 -40.67 2.12
N PHE A 5 15.09 -41.51 3.04
CA PHE A 5 14.43 -41.13 4.28
C PHE A 5 15.46 -40.60 5.30
N PRO A 6 15.08 -39.60 6.11
CA PRO A 6 15.95 -39.10 7.17
C PRO A 6 16.26 -40.21 8.16
N LEU A 7 17.54 -40.36 8.52
CA LEU A 7 18.00 -41.32 9.49
C LEU A 7 17.88 -40.72 10.90
N ILE A 8 17.29 -41.46 11.82
CA ILE A 8 17.22 -41.10 13.24
C ILE A 8 18.05 -42.09 14.05
N VAL A 9 18.71 -41.60 15.10
CA VAL A 9 19.40 -42.48 16.06
C VAL A 9 18.40 -42.91 17.13
N ASN A 10 18.14 -44.21 17.22
CA ASN A 10 17.37 -44.77 18.33
C ASN A 10 18.35 -45.08 19.48
N PRO A 11 18.39 -44.26 20.55
CA PRO A 11 19.37 -44.48 21.64
C PRO A 11 19.10 -45.72 22.46
N THR A 12 17.86 -46.23 22.45
CA THR A 12 17.51 -47.46 23.19
C THR A 12 17.92 -48.71 22.46
N ALA A 13 17.86 -48.70 21.14
CA ALA A 13 18.23 -49.86 20.30
C ALA A 13 19.66 -49.78 19.74
N SER A 14 20.38 -48.66 19.97
CA SER A 14 21.71 -48.41 19.39
C SER A 14 21.74 -48.56 17.86
N GLN A 15 20.66 -48.21 17.21
CA GLN A 15 20.47 -48.37 15.76
C GLN A 15 20.16 -47.02 15.12
N ILE A 16 20.62 -46.87 13.88
CA ILE A 16 20.18 -45.80 12.98
C ILE A 16 18.99 -46.36 12.20
N GLN A 17 17.84 -45.73 12.32
CA GLN A 17 16.62 -46.15 11.67
C GLN A 17 16.14 -45.11 10.67
N GLU A 18 15.53 -45.56 9.59
CA GLU A 18 14.78 -44.68 8.70
C GLU A 18 13.45 -44.26 9.36
N LEU A 19 13.01 -43.05 9.15
CA LEU A 19 11.69 -42.60 9.57
C LEU A 19 10.64 -43.35 8.73
N PRO A 20 9.72 -44.14 9.33
CA PRO A 20 8.65 -44.79 8.58
C PRO A 20 7.82 -43.77 7.79
N ALA A 21 7.30 -44.18 6.64
CA ALA A 21 6.53 -43.27 5.75
C ALA A 21 5.25 -42.71 6.41
N THR A 22 4.79 -43.31 7.50
CA THR A 22 3.61 -42.90 8.29
C THR A 22 3.96 -41.99 9.46
N ASP A 23 5.24 -41.81 9.77
CA ASP A 23 5.68 -41.08 10.93
C ASP A 23 6.09 -39.66 10.57
N ALA A 24 5.95 -38.74 11.51
CA ALA A 24 6.43 -37.37 11.38
C ALA A 24 7.77 -37.17 12.10
N LEU A 25 8.64 -36.33 11.58
CA LEU A 25 9.82 -35.88 12.29
C LEU A 25 9.37 -35.01 13.48
N LEU A 26 9.40 -35.57 14.69
CA LEU A 26 9.12 -34.83 15.90
C LEU A 26 10.39 -34.07 16.35
N ILE A 27 10.41 -32.80 16.16
CA ILE A 27 11.45 -31.90 16.70
C ILE A 27 10.99 -31.46 18.10
N ASN A 28 11.39 -32.28 19.10
CA ASN A 28 11.12 -31.93 20.50
C ASN A 28 12.31 -31.16 21.06
N SER A 29 12.20 -29.88 21.05
CA SER A 29 13.26 -28.96 21.49
C SER A 29 12.72 -28.07 22.61
N GLY A 30 13.52 -27.77 23.63
CA GLY A 30 13.20 -26.77 24.64
C GLY A 30 12.99 -25.38 23.99
N ALA A 31 12.57 -24.40 24.78
CA ALA A 31 12.29 -23.06 24.30
C ALA A 31 13.42 -22.51 23.41
N GLY A 32 13.05 -21.95 22.24
CA GLY A 32 13.96 -21.30 21.32
C GLY A 32 14.74 -22.19 20.35
N LYS A 33 14.36 -23.47 20.23
CA LYS A 33 14.99 -24.40 19.28
C LYS A 33 14.04 -24.79 18.16
N GLY A 34 14.59 -25.14 16.99
CA GLY A 34 13.86 -25.51 15.80
C GLY A 34 14.79 -26.09 14.73
N LEU A 35 14.51 -25.81 13.49
CA LEU A 35 15.42 -26.09 12.37
C LEU A 35 16.34 -24.86 12.18
N GLU A 36 17.62 -25.10 12.14
CA GLU A 36 18.66 -24.10 11.91
C GLU A 36 19.51 -24.54 10.74
N PHE A 37 19.73 -23.61 9.79
CA PHE A 37 20.59 -23.81 8.63
C PHE A 37 21.82 -22.93 8.83
N THR A 38 22.90 -23.57 9.25
CA THR A 38 24.16 -22.89 9.59
C THR A 38 25.14 -22.82 8.42
N ASN A 39 24.80 -23.39 7.27
CA ASN A 39 25.63 -23.35 6.11
C ASN A 39 25.54 -21.97 5.46
N ASN A 40 26.68 -21.33 5.30
CA ASN A 40 26.82 -20.00 4.70
C ASN A 40 27.18 -20.12 3.21
N PRO A 41 26.18 -20.16 2.29
CA PRO A 41 26.44 -20.29 0.86
C PRO A 41 27.08 -19.05 0.23
N GLY A 42 26.97 -17.88 0.86
CA GLY A 42 27.46 -16.59 0.36
C GLY A 42 28.88 -16.25 0.75
N GLY A 43 29.52 -17.00 1.65
CA GLY A 43 30.91 -16.82 2.07
C GLY A 43 31.16 -15.74 3.13
N GLY A 44 30.12 -15.14 3.73
CA GLY A 44 30.19 -14.27 4.90
C GLY A 44 30.37 -15.06 6.21
N THR A 45 30.28 -14.42 7.36
CA THR A 45 30.32 -15.07 8.67
C THR A 45 29.05 -14.72 9.45
N GLY A 46 28.31 -15.74 9.90
CA GLY A 46 27.18 -15.56 10.81
C GLY A 46 25.79 -15.59 10.16
N ASP A 47 25.70 -15.91 8.85
CA ASP A 47 24.40 -16.08 8.18
C ASP A 47 23.67 -17.31 8.74
N VAL A 48 22.50 -17.09 9.29
CA VAL A 48 21.68 -18.16 9.86
C VAL A 48 20.24 -17.99 9.38
N ALA A 49 19.71 -19.03 8.77
CA ALA A 49 18.27 -19.18 8.55
C ALA A 49 17.70 -20.12 9.61
N SER A 50 16.54 -19.80 10.16
CA SER A 50 15.93 -20.63 11.20
C SER A 50 14.42 -20.69 11.10
N ILE A 51 13.85 -21.82 11.50
CA ILE A 51 12.43 -21.99 11.81
C ILE A 51 12.35 -22.43 13.27
N THR A 52 11.90 -21.51 14.14
CA THR A 52 11.87 -21.76 15.58
C THR A 52 10.45 -21.67 16.12
N TYR A 53 10.16 -22.50 17.13
CA TYR A 53 8.92 -22.44 17.89
C TYR A 53 9.26 -21.93 19.30
N GLU A 54 8.69 -20.79 19.68
CA GLU A 54 9.04 -20.09 20.91
C GLU A 54 7.79 -19.81 21.75
N VAL A 55 7.93 -19.92 23.08
CA VAL A 55 6.95 -19.39 24.03
C VAL A 55 7.22 -17.91 24.22
N VAL A 56 6.19 -17.07 24.02
CA VAL A 56 6.30 -15.63 24.18
C VAL A 56 5.96 -15.23 25.62
N SER A 57 4.81 -15.68 26.14
CA SER A 57 4.35 -15.44 27.50
C SER A 57 3.18 -16.38 27.82
N GLY A 58 3.21 -17.04 28.97
CA GLY A 58 2.15 -17.96 29.35
C GLY A 58 1.92 -19.06 28.31
N GLU A 59 0.72 -19.13 27.75
CA GLU A 59 0.35 -20.08 26.68
C GLU A 59 0.58 -19.50 25.27
N ASP A 60 0.99 -18.24 25.15
CA ASP A 60 1.25 -17.61 23.87
C ASP A 60 2.52 -18.14 23.24
N THR A 61 2.38 -18.65 22.02
CA THR A 61 3.48 -19.23 21.24
C THR A 61 3.57 -18.58 19.88
N LYS A 62 4.76 -18.61 19.28
CA LYS A 62 5.00 -18.17 17.91
C LYS A 62 5.86 -19.16 17.14
N LEU A 63 5.56 -19.32 15.86
CA LEU A 63 6.45 -19.87 14.88
C LEU A 63 7.19 -18.74 14.19
N LYS A 64 8.51 -18.69 14.35
CA LYS A 64 9.36 -17.67 13.73
C LYS A 64 10.14 -18.31 12.58
N ILE A 65 10.07 -17.68 11.41
CA ILE A 65 10.96 -17.93 10.28
C ILE A 65 11.86 -16.70 10.20
N GLY A 66 13.16 -16.88 10.31
CA GLY A 66 14.10 -15.78 10.42
C GLY A 66 15.35 -15.99 9.59
N LEU A 67 15.87 -14.90 9.06
CA LEU A 67 17.20 -14.74 8.50
C LEU A 67 17.95 -13.76 9.38
N GLN A 68 19.25 -13.94 9.53
CA GLN A 68 20.07 -13.12 10.41
C GLN A 68 21.35 -12.72 9.68
N ASN A 69 21.82 -11.55 9.98
CA ASN A 69 23.12 -10.99 9.72
C ASN A 69 23.20 -9.91 8.61
N ASP A 70 22.54 -10.06 7.45
CA ASP A 70 22.69 -9.09 6.37
C ASP A 70 21.42 -8.26 6.10
N ALA A 71 21.63 -7.01 5.67
CA ALA A 71 20.52 -6.09 5.39
C ALA A 71 19.77 -6.45 4.09
N ASP A 72 20.39 -7.24 3.22
CA ASP A 72 19.86 -7.63 1.91
C ASP A 72 19.15 -8.99 1.94
N ASP A 73 19.11 -9.66 3.11
CA ASP A 73 18.43 -10.94 3.28
C ASP A 73 16.91 -10.78 3.16
N PHE A 74 16.26 -11.73 2.50
CA PHE A 74 14.80 -11.75 2.37
C PHE A 74 14.21 -13.17 2.42
N ILE A 75 12.96 -13.26 2.84
CA ILE A 75 12.18 -14.50 2.79
C ILE A 75 11.29 -14.43 1.55
N GLU A 76 11.55 -15.31 0.59
CA GLU A 76 10.72 -15.43 -0.60
C GLU A 76 9.64 -16.50 -0.37
N LEU A 77 8.38 -16.13 -0.56
CA LEU A 77 7.25 -17.05 -0.60
C LEU A 77 6.80 -17.22 -2.05
N ALA A 78 7.59 -17.99 -2.81
CA ALA A 78 7.30 -18.27 -4.21
C ALA A 78 6.20 -19.32 -4.35
N THR A 79 5.19 -19.02 -5.17
CA THR A 79 4.09 -19.94 -5.47
C THR A 79 4.08 -20.29 -6.96
N ALA A 80 3.59 -21.48 -7.30
CA ALA A 80 3.39 -21.85 -8.70
C ALA A 80 2.35 -20.92 -9.37
N ASN A 81 2.39 -20.84 -10.69
CA ASN A 81 1.47 -20.01 -11.47
C ASN A 81 0.00 -20.34 -11.12
N GLY A 82 -0.76 -19.32 -10.78
CA GLY A 82 -2.15 -19.44 -10.32
C GLY A 82 -2.33 -19.77 -8.84
N ALA A 83 -1.24 -20.00 -8.07
CA ALA A 83 -1.29 -20.21 -6.62
C ALA A 83 -1.20 -18.87 -5.86
N SER A 84 -1.48 -18.90 -4.55
CA SER A 84 -1.48 -17.72 -3.69
C SER A 84 -0.97 -18.02 -2.29
N VAL A 85 -0.42 -17.01 -1.62
CA VAL A 85 -0.21 -16.98 -0.18
C VAL A 85 -1.47 -16.42 0.48
N LYS A 86 -2.07 -17.17 1.41
CA LYS A 86 -3.31 -16.77 2.09
C LYS A 86 -3.09 -16.60 3.58
N VAL A 87 -3.52 -15.47 4.13
CA VAL A 87 -3.66 -15.25 5.56
C VAL A 87 -5.15 -15.38 5.89
N THR A 88 -5.54 -16.42 6.64
CA THR A 88 -6.94 -16.77 6.90
C THR A 88 -7.41 -16.43 8.31
N ALA A 89 -6.54 -15.85 9.15
CA ALA A 89 -6.94 -15.36 10.46
C ALA A 89 -7.97 -14.24 10.32
N ASN A 90 -8.99 -14.21 11.20
CA ASN A 90 -10.09 -13.24 11.18
C ASN A 90 -9.96 -12.15 12.26
N THR A 91 -8.75 -11.89 12.71
CA THR A 91 -8.47 -10.86 13.72
C THR A 91 -8.76 -9.48 13.17
N ALA A 92 -9.63 -8.73 13.84
CA ALA A 92 -9.95 -7.35 13.46
C ALA A 92 -8.74 -6.44 13.63
N SER A 93 -8.56 -5.50 12.68
CA SER A 93 -7.58 -4.44 12.78
C SER A 93 -8.22 -3.17 13.33
N THR A 94 -7.79 -2.74 14.51
CA THR A 94 -8.24 -1.51 15.16
C THR A 94 -7.17 -0.42 15.18
N ASN A 95 -5.92 -0.79 14.92
CA ASN A 95 -4.77 0.09 14.85
C ASN A 95 -3.61 -0.59 14.09
N LYS A 96 -2.46 0.08 13.97
CA LYS A 96 -1.28 -0.42 13.22
C LYS A 96 -0.61 -1.66 13.82
N THR A 97 -0.99 -2.10 15.01
CA THR A 97 -0.40 -3.25 15.71
C THR A 97 -1.38 -4.42 15.86
N THR A 98 -2.57 -4.31 15.29
CA THR A 98 -3.62 -5.33 15.35
C THR A 98 -4.06 -5.75 13.94
N GLY A 99 -4.61 -6.94 13.81
CA GLY A 99 -5.09 -7.49 12.54
C GLY A 99 -4.52 -8.87 12.26
N ALA A 100 -5.07 -9.54 11.27
CA ALA A 100 -4.60 -10.85 10.80
C ALA A 100 -3.20 -10.79 10.17
N MET A 101 -2.82 -9.63 9.64
CA MET A 101 -1.48 -9.34 9.12
C MET A 101 -1.01 -8.00 9.67
N VAL A 102 0.15 -7.98 10.31
CA VAL A 102 0.79 -6.76 10.85
C VAL A 102 2.13 -6.58 10.15
N VAL A 103 2.33 -5.43 9.51
CA VAL A 103 3.57 -5.07 8.83
C VAL A 103 4.15 -3.83 9.51
N THR A 104 5.34 -3.95 10.09
CA THR A 104 6.03 -2.83 10.79
C THR A 104 6.71 -1.87 9.83
N GLY A 105 7.07 -2.33 8.65
CA GLY A 105 7.69 -1.52 7.59
C GLY A 105 6.68 -1.09 6.53
N GLY A 106 7.18 -0.66 5.39
CA GLY A 106 6.37 -0.36 4.22
C GLY A 106 5.86 -1.61 3.50
N VAL A 107 4.82 -1.46 2.69
CA VAL A 107 4.32 -2.50 1.78
C VAL A 107 4.40 -1.98 0.36
N GLY A 108 5.17 -2.67 -0.49
CA GLY A 108 5.22 -2.44 -1.94
C GLY A 108 4.28 -3.41 -2.66
N ILE A 109 3.39 -2.90 -3.49
CA ILE A 109 2.46 -3.70 -4.32
C ILE A 109 2.61 -3.24 -5.76
N SER A 110 3.12 -4.11 -6.63
CA SER A 110 3.27 -3.80 -8.06
C SER A 110 1.95 -3.89 -8.84
N GLY A 111 0.99 -4.65 -8.33
CA GLY A 111 -0.33 -4.84 -8.92
C GLY A 111 -1.42 -4.00 -8.27
N ALA A 112 -2.66 -4.40 -8.43
CA ALA A 112 -3.82 -3.79 -7.79
C ALA A 112 -3.98 -4.26 -6.33
N LEU A 113 -4.50 -3.36 -5.49
CA LEU A 113 -4.97 -3.68 -4.13
C LEU A 113 -6.49 -3.59 -4.12
N HIS A 114 -7.17 -4.71 -3.81
CA HIS A 114 -8.62 -4.77 -3.61
C HIS A 114 -8.93 -4.90 -2.12
N VAL A 115 -9.65 -3.93 -1.57
CA VAL A 115 -10.05 -3.90 -0.16
C VAL A 115 -11.56 -3.92 -0.08
N GLY A 116 -12.13 -4.90 0.62
CA GLY A 116 -13.58 -5.06 0.78
C GLY A 116 -14.20 -4.21 1.90
N GLY A 117 -13.37 -3.57 2.72
CA GLY A 117 -13.77 -2.67 3.81
C GLY A 117 -13.15 -1.28 3.68
N ASP A 118 -13.18 -0.53 4.77
CA ASP A 118 -12.62 0.82 4.82
C ASP A 118 -11.09 0.82 4.86
N ILE A 119 -10.48 1.87 4.29
CA ILE A 119 -9.05 2.15 4.40
C ILE A 119 -8.89 3.36 5.31
N THR A 120 -8.32 3.16 6.51
CA THR A 120 -7.94 4.24 7.41
C THR A 120 -6.46 4.58 7.19
N ALA A 121 -6.20 5.75 6.62
CA ALA A 121 -4.85 6.25 6.36
C ALA A 121 -4.76 7.74 6.71
N PHE A 122 -3.67 8.12 7.38
CA PHE A 122 -3.37 9.52 7.71
C PHE A 122 -2.10 9.93 6.98
N ASP A 123 -2.21 11.01 6.17
CA ASP A 123 -1.04 11.64 5.55
C ASP A 123 -0.39 12.61 6.56
N ALA A 124 0.94 12.55 6.69
CA ALA A 124 1.66 13.53 7.48
C ALA A 124 1.46 14.93 6.87
N SER A 125 1.00 15.88 7.68
CA SER A 125 0.68 17.23 7.23
C SER A 125 0.99 18.34 8.26
N ASP A 126 1.86 18.02 9.23
CA ASP A 126 2.30 18.96 10.23
C ASP A 126 3.06 20.14 9.59
N ILE A 127 2.86 21.34 10.14
CA ILE A 127 3.50 22.58 9.66
C ILE A 127 5.02 22.53 9.80
N SER A 128 5.52 21.83 10.84
CA SER A 128 6.95 21.69 11.10
C SER A 128 7.70 20.88 10.01
N LEU A 129 6.95 20.16 9.18
CA LEU A 129 7.50 19.35 8.07
C LEU A 129 7.44 20.10 6.73
N LYS A 130 7.06 21.38 6.72
CA LYS A 130 6.79 22.13 5.49
C LYS A 130 7.55 23.43 5.45
N GLU A 131 8.09 23.75 4.30
CA GLU A 131 8.76 25.01 4.00
C GLU A 131 8.08 25.71 2.82
N ASN A 132 8.29 27.03 2.69
CA ASN A 132 7.86 27.84 1.54
C ASN A 132 6.38 27.65 1.19
N LEU A 133 5.50 27.71 2.19
CA LEU A 133 4.06 27.59 2.00
C LEU A 133 3.52 28.76 1.20
N VAL A 134 3.00 28.47 0.02
CA VAL A 134 2.34 29.42 -0.86
C VAL A 134 0.94 28.92 -1.19
N ALA A 135 -0.07 29.79 -1.03
CA ALA A 135 -1.43 29.46 -1.47
C ALA A 135 -1.46 29.23 -2.98
N ILE A 136 -2.30 28.31 -3.45
CA ILE A 136 -2.43 28.03 -4.88
C ILE A 136 -3.11 29.23 -5.55
N PRO A 137 -2.42 29.96 -6.43
CA PRO A 137 -2.99 31.13 -7.09
C PRO A 137 -3.88 30.72 -8.27
N ASN A 138 -4.88 31.55 -8.59
CA ASN A 138 -5.81 31.35 -9.73
C ASN A 138 -6.43 29.96 -9.69
N ALA A 139 -6.91 29.58 -8.51
CA ALA A 139 -7.38 28.24 -8.27
C ALA A 139 -8.71 27.97 -8.98
N LEU A 140 -9.58 28.97 -9.07
CA LEU A 140 -10.85 28.88 -9.77
C LEU A 140 -10.65 28.67 -11.28
N ASP A 141 -9.73 29.41 -11.90
CA ASP A 141 -9.36 29.23 -13.30
C ASP A 141 -8.79 27.84 -13.55
N LYS A 142 -7.93 27.36 -12.65
CA LYS A 142 -7.35 26.01 -12.74
C LYS A 142 -8.43 24.93 -12.69
N VAL A 143 -9.41 25.05 -11.81
CA VAL A 143 -10.55 24.13 -11.75
C VAL A 143 -11.37 24.21 -13.04
N GLY A 144 -11.53 25.40 -13.63
CA GLY A 144 -12.22 25.60 -14.91
C GLY A 144 -11.62 24.82 -16.10
N ILE A 145 -10.32 24.48 -16.04
CA ILE A 145 -9.63 23.70 -17.08
C ILE A 145 -9.94 22.20 -16.93
N ILE A 146 -10.27 21.74 -15.71
CA ILE A 146 -10.51 20.31 -15.45
C ILE A 146 -11.93 19.95 -15.89
N THR A 147 -12.04 18.86 -16.66
CA THR A 147 -13.33 18.30 -17.00
C THR A 147 -13.51 16.92 -16.33
N GLY A 148 -14.63 16.77 -15.64
CA GLY A 148 -15.07 15.47 -15.14
C GLY A 148 -15.74 14.67 -16.27
N TYR A 149 -15.36 13.42 -16.41
CA TYR A 149 -15.87 12.54 -17.44
C TYR A 149 -16.50 11.28 -16.85
N THR A 150 -17.57 10.81 -17.46
CA THR A 150 -17.92 9.39 -17.47
C THR A 150 -17.31 8.76 -18.70
N PHE A 151 -16.74 7.58 -18.60
CA PHE A 151 -16.05 6.93 -19.71
C PHE A 151 -16.11 5.42 -19.60
N LYS A 152 -15.73 4.75 -20.66
CA LYS A 152 -15.56 3.30 -20.70
C LYS A 152 -14.09 2.98 -20.92
N TRP A 153 -13.55 2.09 -20.11
CA TRP A 153 -12.19 1.58 -20.31
C TRP A 153 -12.12 0.82 -21.65
N LYS A 154 -11.02 0.98 -22.37
CA LYS A 154 -10.79 0.24 -23.61
C LYS A 154 -10.77 -1.25 -23.35
N ALA A 155 -11.38 -2.03 -24.23
CA ALA A 155 -11.46 -3.49 -24.09
C ALA A 155 -10.10 -4.20 -24.25
N ASP A 156 -9.16 -3.56 -24.93
CA ASP A 156 -7.80 -4.02 -25.22
C ASP A 156 -6.73 -3.27 -24.39
N GLY A 157 -7.15 -2.60 -23.31
CA GLY A 157 -6.26 -1.84 -22.45
C GLY A 157 -5.37 -2.73 -21.56
N PRO A 158 -4.28 -2.18 -21.03
CA PRO A 158 -3.31 -2.92 -20.22
C PRO A 158 -3.85 -3.31 -18.81
N TYR A 159 -4.99 -2.77 -18.41
CA TYR A 159 -5.65 -3.07 -17.13
C TYR A 159 -6.82 -4.03 -17.35
N VAL A 160 -6.52 -5.32 -17.41
CA VAL A 160 -7.49 -6.40 -17.76
C VAL A 160 -8.71 -6.40 -16.84
N ASP A 161 -8.54 -6.08 -15.55
CA ASP A 161 -9.60 -5.97 -14.55
C ASP A 161 -10.58 -4.82 -14.80
N LYS A 162 -10.20 -3.83 -15.64
CA LYS A 162 -11.00 -2.66 -16.01
C LYS A 162 -11.58 -2.71 -17.42
N ASN A 163 -11.06 -3.59 -18.26
CA ASN A 163 -11.42 -3.64 -19.68
C ASN A 163 -12.94 -3.69 -19.90
N GLY A 164 -13.42 -2.73 -20.69
CA GLY A 164 -14.83 -2.62 -21.05
C GLY A 164 -15.76 -2.14 -19.94
N ARG A 165 -15.26 -1.81 -18.73
CA ARG A 165 -16.07 -1.28 -17.61
C ARG A 165 -16.29 0.22 -17.77
N GLU A 166 -17.44 0.69 -17.31
CA GLU A 166 -17.74 2.11 -17.18
C GLU A 166 -17.14 2.66 -15.88
N ASP A 167 -16.69 3.91 -15.93
CA ASP A 167 -16.06 4.58 -14.80
C ASP A 167 -16.26 6.10 -14.91
N THR A 168 -15.86 6.82 -13.84
CA THR A 168 -15.91 8.27 -13.77
C THR A 168 -14.57 8.81 -13.27
N GLY A 169 -14.10 9.91 -13.86
CA GLY A 169 -12.84 10.50 -13.42
C GLY A 169 -12.42 11.71 -14.26
N VAL A 170 -11.18 12.12 -14.09
CA VAL A 170 -10.55 13.22 -14.81
C VAL A 170 -9.41 12.69 -15.69
N VAL A 171 -8.98 13.49 -16.66
CA VAL A 171 -7.84 13.15 -17.54
C VAL A 171 -6.54 13.62 -16.91
N ALA A 172 -5.58 12.69 -16.73
CA ALA A 172 -4.30 12.97 -16.08
C ALA A 172 -3.51 14.10 -16.78
N GLN A 173 -3.59 14.23 -18.09
CA GLN A 173 -2.93 15.29 -18.84
C GLN A 173 -3.50 16.68 -18.55
N GLN A 174 -4.80 16.81 -18.28
CA GLN A 174 -5.40 18.07 -17.84
C GLN A 174 -4.89 18.46 -16.44
N ILE A 175 -4.77 17.49 -15.55
CA ILE A 175 -4.23 17.75 -14.20
C ILE A 175 -2.74 18.11 -14.26
N GLU A 176 -1.95 17.47 -15.11
CA GLU A 176 -0.54 17.76 -15.30
C GLU A 176 -0.32 19.21 -15.81
N ALA A 177 -1.18 19.66 -16.73
CA ALA A 177 -1.13 21.03 -17.30
C ALA A 177 -1.33 22.13 -16.25
N LEU A 178 -1.91 21.83 -15.07
CA LEU A 178 -2.05 22.79 -13.97
C LEU A 178 -0.71 23.15 -13.31
N GLY A 179 0.35 22.37 -13.51
CA GLY A 179 1.68 22.58 -12.92
C GLY A 179 1.74 22.34 -11.40
N LEU A 180 0.77 21.63 -10.83
CA LEU A 180 0.73 21.33 -9.39
C LEU A 180 1.53 20.08 -9.08
N THR A 181 2.62 20.21 -8.35
CA THR A 181 3.53 19.11 -8.01
C THR A 181 2.82 18.00 -7.24
N GLY A 182 3.08 16.76 -7.63
CA GLY A 182 2.61 15.55 -6.95
C GLY A 182 1.15 15.20 -7.19
N THR A 183 0.44 15.91 -8.09
CA THR A 183 -0.95 15.62 -8.48
C THR A 183 -1.04 14.51 -9.51
N THR A 184 0.04 14.29 -10.28
CA THR A 184 0.15 13.23 -11.27
C THR A 184 1.44 12.45 -11.09
N SER A 185 1.46 11.21 -11.58
CA SER A 185 2.65 10.38 -11.69
C SER A 185 2.64 9.61 -13.01
N THR A 186 3.82 9.31 -13.55
CA THR A 186 3.98 8.41 -14.68
C THR A 186 4.49 7.07 -14.18
N ARG A 187 3.81 5.99 -14.51
CA ARG A 187 4.18 4.62 -14.18
C ARG A 187 5.26 4.10 -15.12
N ASP A 188 5.91 2.99 -14.78
CA ASP A 188 7.00 2.40 -15.60
C ASP A 188 6.57 2.07 -17.02
N ASN A 189 5.29 1.77 -17.26
CA ASN A 189 4.70 1.54 -18.57
C ASN A 189 4.31 2.83 -19.33
N GLY A 190 4.69 4.00 -18.83
CA GLY A 190 4.40 5.31 -19.44
C GLY A 190 2.97 5.83 -19.19
N ILE A 191 2.11 5.08 -18.50
CA ILE A 191 0.73 5.49 -18.23
C ILE A 191 0.69 6.43 -17.04
N LYS A 192 -0.03 7.54 -17.18
CA LYS A 192 -0.19 8.53 -16.14
C LYS A 192 -1.32 8.18 -15.17
N GLY A 193 -1.08 8.46 -13.89
CA GLY A 193 -2.06 8.36 -12.82
C GLY A 193 -2.34 9.71 -12.18
N VAL A 194 -3.49 9.84 -11.51
CA VAL A 194 -3.92 11.04 -10.77
C VAL A 194 -4.01 10.72 -9.29
N ALA A 195 -3.38 11.55 -8.46
CA ALA A 195 -3.51 11.54 -7.01
C ALA A 195 -4.72 12.39 -6.61
N TYR A 196 -5.93 11.85 -6.68
CA TYR A 196 -7.18 12.59 -6.46
C TYR A 196 -7.21 13.36 -5.14
N LYS A 197 -6.69 12.80 -4.05
CA LYS A 197 -6.63 13.49 -2.74
C LYS A 197 -5.81 14.79 -2.78
N LYS A 198 -4.86 14.91 -3.69
CA LYS A 198 -4.04 16.10 -3.88
C LYS A 198 -4.76 17.24 -4.62
N LEU A 199 -5.96 17.00 -5.15
CA LEU A 199 -6.81 18.03 -5.74
C LEU A 199 -7.64 18.77 -4.67
N VAL A 200 -7.75 18.23 -3.46
CA VAL A 200 -8.49 18.88 -2.36
C VAL A 200 -7.97 20.27 -2.03
N PRO A 201 -6.65 20.55 -1.89
CA PRO A 201 -6.14 21.89 -1.67
C PRO A 201 -6.50 22.87 -2.78
N LEU A 202 -6.48 22.43 -4.05
CA LEU A 202 -6.92 23.24 -5.19
C LEU A 202 -8.40 23.62 -5.08
N LEU A 203 -9.26 22.65 -4.73
CA LEU A 203 -10.70 22.91 -4.56
C LEU A 203 -10.97 23.86 -3.40
N ILE A 204 -10.20 23.77 -2.30
CA ILE A 204 -10.32 24.70 -1.16
C ILE A 204 -10.02 26.14 -1.60
N GLU A 205 -8.93 26.37 -2.32
CA GLU A 205 -8.59 27.74 -2.77
C GLU A 205 -9.58 28.23 -3.86
N ALA A 206 -10.02 27.38 -4.78
CA ALA A 206 -11.05 27.74 -5.76
C ALA A 206 -12.38 28.15 -5.12
N ILE A 207 -12.81 27.44 -4.06
CA ILE A 207 -14.02 27.81 -3.30
C ILE A 207 -13.83 29.15 -2.60
N LYS A 208 -12.64 29.46 -2.07
CA LYS A 208 -12.38 30.78 -1.45
C LYS A 208 -12.41 31.93 -2.48
N GLU A 209 -11.84 31.71 -3.66
CA GLU A 209 -11.89 32.66 -4.76
C GLU A 209 -13.34 32.89 -5.20
N LEU A 210 -14.11 31.84 -5.45
CA LEU A 210 -15.53 31.91 -5.81
C LEU A 210 -16.37 32.61 -4.72
N LYS A 211 -16.08 32.29 -3.43
CA LYS A 211 -16.76 32.99 -2.32
C LYS A 211 -16.49 34.48 -2.34
N LYS A 212 -15.24 34.88 -2.58
CA LYS A 212 -14.86 36.31 -2.65
C LYS A 212 -15.58 36.98 -3.79
N GLU A 213 -15.59 36.43 -5.01
CA GLU A 213 -16.31 36.98 -6.16
C GLU A 213 -17.81 37.16 -5.87
N ASN A 214 -18.42 36.16 -5.21
CA ASN A 214 -19.83 36.24 -4.83
C ASN A 214 -20.12 37.33 -3.78
N ASP A 215 -19.23 37.51 -2.80
CA ASP A 215 -19.38 38.56 -1.78
C ASP A 215 -19.15 39.96 -2.38
N ASP A 216 -18.21 40.09 -3.31
CA ASP A 216 -17.97 41.33 -4.08
C ASP A 216 -19.22 41.69 -4.94
N LEU A 217 -19.80 40.71 -5.63
CA LEU A 217 -21.03 40.89 -6.41
C LEU A 217 -22.22 41.31 -5.51
N LYS A 218 -22.41 40.64 -4.35
CA LYS A 218 -23.46 41.06 -3.39
C LYS A 218 -23.28 42.49 -2.89
N THR A 219 -22.03 42.87 -2.67
CA THR A 219 -21.71 44.26 -2.25
C THR A 219 -22.03 45.25 -3.36
N LEU A 220 -21.70 44.92 -4.60
CA LEU A 220 -22.03 45.72 -5.78
C LEU A 220 -23.55 45.91 -5.91
N ILE A 221 -24.30 44.80 -5.79
CA ILE A 221 -25.78 44.85 -5.86
C ILE A 221 -26.37 45.72 -4.75
N LYS A 222 -25.89 45.63 -3.51
CA LYS A 222 -26.39 46.44 -2.39
C LYS A 222 -26.12 47.91 -2.55
N ASN A 223 -24.99 48.29 -3.15
CA ASN A 223 -24.57 49.68 -3.33
C ASN A 223 -25.16 50.31 -4.60
N SER A 224 -25.79 49.52 -5.47
CA SER A 224 -26.39 49.99 -6.71
C SER A 224 -27.77 50.58 -6.44
N SER A 225 -27.95 51.88 -6.71
CA SER A 225 -29.21 52.61 -6.49
C SER A 225 -30.25 52.36 -7.60
N SER A 226 -29.84 51.78 -8.71
CA SER A 226 -30.74 51.44 -9.81
C SER A 226 -30.19 50.24 -10.63
N PHE A 227 -31.07 49.52 -11.31
CA PHE A 227 -30.73 48.42 -12.22
C PHE A 227 -29.83 48.88 -13.39
N GLN A 228 -29.90 50.13 -13.76
CA GLN A 228 -29.07 50.75 -14.80
C GLN A 228 -27.59 50.87 -14.35
N ASN A 229 -27.39 51.31 -13.11
CA ASN A 229 -26.04 51.41 -12.53
C ASN A 229 -25.38 50.05 -12.34
N LEU A 230 -26.17 49.01 -12.02
CA LEU A 230 -25.69 47.64 -11.91
C LEU A 230 -25.16 47.09 -13.25
N ARG A 231 -25.87 47.39 -14.36
CA ARG A 231 -25.50 46.91 -15.71
C ARG A 231 -24.24 47.60 -16.26
N SER A 232 -23.93 48.84 -15.82
CA SER A 232 -22.72 49.54 -16.24
C SER A 232 -21.48 49.19 -15.43
N SER A 233 -21.62 48.43 -14.35
CA SER A 233 -20.53 48.00 -13.45
C SER A 233 -20.18 46.54 -13.55
N LEU A 234 -20.90 45.76 -14.37
CA LEU A 234 -20.59 44.37 -14.79
C LEU A 234 -19.88 44.38 -16.15
#